data_a026cabc56a342500bbcebcb6da581f8
#
_entry.id   a026cabc56a342500bbcebcb6da581f8
#
_cell.length_a   1.000
_cell.length_b   1.000
_cell.length_c   1.000
_cell.angle_alpha   90.00
_cell.angle_beta   90.00
_cell.angle_gamma   90.00
#
_symmetry.space_group_name_H-M   'P 1'
#
loop_
_entity.id
_entity.type
_entity.pdbx_description
1 polymer ?
#
loop_
_entity_poly.entity_id
_entity_poly.type
_entity_poly.pdbx_seq_one_letter_code
_entity_poly.pdbx_strand_id
1 'polypeptide(L)'
;DRGFFTVRETERILMAGIKYGMRPKIHANELDFSGGIQVGVKYNALSVDHLEFTGDKEIEALLGTETMPTLLPGAAFFLDMIDPPARKMIEAGLPLALASDFNPGSSPSGNMKLVISLGVVKLKMLPEEAINAATINGAYAMGLSDSHGTITPGKVANLFITKEIPSYQYLPYAYGSNLVEEVILRGKRLEVRG
;
A
#
# COMPACT_ATOMS: atom_id res chain seq x y z
N ASP A 1 4.53 7.91 -15.08
CA ASP A 1 4.43 9.29 -14.59
C ASP A 1 5.07 10.29 -15.54
N ARG A 2 4.69 11.58 -15.37
CA ARG A 2 5.20 12.68 -16.17
C ARG A 2 6.73 12.74 -16.10
N GLY A 3 7.38 12.82 -17.27
CA GLY A 3 8.85 12.85 -17.36
C GLY A 3 9.51 11.47 -17.47
N PHE A 4 8.74 10.38 -17.26
CA PHE A 4 9.25 9.00 -17.40
C PHE A 4 8.55 8.28 -18.55
N PHE A 5 7.29 7.90 -18.39
CA PHE A 5 6.51 7.19 -19.40
C PHE A 5 5.21 7.92 -19.70
N THR A 6 4.90 8.10 -20.94
CA THR A 6 3.59 8.56 -21.41
C THR A 6 2.54 7.46 -21.22
N VAL A 7 1.25 7.85 -21.22
CA VAL A 7 0.13 6.90 -21.23
C VAL A 7 0.30 5.83 -22.29
N ARG A 8 0.65 6.21 -23.54
CA ARG A 8 0.81 5.28 -24.67
C ARG A 8 1.96 4.29 -24.46
N GLU A 9 3.07 4.73 -23.90
CA GLU A 9 4.21 3.86 -23.58
C GLU A 9 3.85 2.88 -22.48
N THR A 10 3.21 3.37 -21.41
CA THR A 10 2.70 2.54 -20.31
C THR A 10 1.75 1.47 -20.83
N GLU A 11 0.78 1.83 -21.65
CA GLU A 11 -0.16 0.86 -22.27
C GLU A 11 0.58 -0.23 -23.06
N ARG A 12 1.56 0.15 -23.88
CA ARG A 12 2.35 -0.81 -24.66
C ARG A 12 3.11 -1.80 -23.76
N ILE A 13 3.70 -1.32 -22.66
CA ILE A 13 4.42 -2.16 -21.69
C ILE A 13 3.44 -3.12 -21.01
N LEU A 14 2.31 -2.61 -20.50
CA LEU A 14 1.30 -3.43 -19.82
C LEU A 14 0.75 -4.51 -20.75
N MET A 15 0.40 -4.14 -22.00
CA MET A 15 -0.08 -5.12 -23.00
C MET A 15 0.96 -6.20 -23.31
N ALA A 16 2.24 -5.84 -23.36
CA ALA A 16 3.30 -6.81 -23.57
C ALA A 16 3.38 -7.80 -22.38
N GLY A 17 3.36 -7.31 -21.13
CA GLY A 17 3.37 -8.18 -19.94
C GLY A 17 2.15 -9.09 -19.84
N ILE A 18 0.96 -8.56 -20.12
CA ILE A 18 -0.31 -9.31 -20.09
C ILE A 18 -0.28 -10.49 -21.06
N LYS A 19 0.31 -10.35 -22.24
CA LYS A 19 0.47 -11.45 -23.21
C LYS A 19 1.25 -12.64 -22.65
N TYR A 20 2.09 -12.42 -21.65
CA TYR A 20 2.85 -13.44 -20.93
C TYR A 20 2.20 -13.87 -19.61
N GLY A 21 0.93 -13.51 -19.38
CA GLY A 21 0.21 -13.85 -18.17
C GLY A 21 0.58 -13.03 -16.93
N MET A 22 1.32 -11.93 -17.08
CA MET A 22 1.67 -11.04 -15.98
C MET A 22 0.45 -10.17 -15.60
N ARG A 23 0.28 -9.94 -14.29
CA ARG A 23 -0.71 -9.00 -13.77
C ARG A 23 -0.06 -7.63 -13.53
N PRO A 24 -0.62 -6.55 -14.07
CA PRO A 24 -0.03 -5.22 -13.94
C PRO A 24 -0.02 -4.71 -12.50
N LYS A 25 1.00 -3.96 -12.17
CA LYS A 25 1.08 -3.00 -11.06
C LYS A 25 1.85 -1.80 -11.58
N ILE A 26 1.41 -0.58 -11.28
CA ILE A 26 2.06 0.60 -11.82
C ILE A 26 2.16 1.72 -10.79
N HIS A 27 3.26 2.47 -10.83
CA HIS A 27 3.37 3.77 -10.20
C HIS A 27 2.55 4.78 -11.00
N ALA A 28 1.66 5.49 -10.36
CA ALA A 28 0.68 6.35 -11.00
C ALA A 28 0.47 7.64 -10.23
N ASN A 29 0.46 8.77 -10.94
CA ASN A 29 0.12 10.07 -10.39
C ASN A 29 0.95 10.48 -9.15
N GLU A 30 2.23 10.11 -9.14
CA GLU A 30 3.19 10.51 -8.11
C GLU A 30 3.62 11.98 -8.27
N LEU A 31 3.91 12.39 -9.52
CA LEU A 31 4.52 13.68 -9.82
C LEU A 31 3.56 14.68 -10.49
N ASP A 32 2.44 14.21 -11.03
CA ASP A 32 1.41 15.03 -11.68
C ASP A 32 0.16 14.18 -11.99
N PHE A 33 -0.93 14.82 -12.41
CA PHE A 33 -2.10 14.18 -13.02
C PHE A 33 -1.72 13.60 -14.39
N SER A 34 -1.09 12.43 -14.38
CA SER A 34 -0.46 11.81 -15.56
C SER A 34 -1.37 10.83 -16.32
N GLY A 35 -2.58 10.56 -15.81
CA GLY A 35 -3.50 9.56 -16.36
C GLY A 35 -3.10 8.11 -16.05
N GLY A 36 -2.11 7.91 -15.18
CA GLY A 36 -1.63 6.58 -14.78
C GLY A 36 -2.71 5.74 -14.09
N ILE A 37 -3.55 6.36 -13.27
CA ILE A 37 -4.67 5.69 -12.58
C ILE A 37 -5.64 5.11 -13.61
N GLN A 38 -6.08 5.91 -14.58
CA GLN A 38 -7.02 5.48 -15.63
C GLN A 38 -6.44 4.34 -16.48
N VAL A 39 -5.14 4.37 -16.75
CA VAL A 39 -4.44 3.27 -17.45
C VAL A 39 -4.44 2.01 -16.60
N GLY A 40 -4.11 2.12 -15.30
CA GLY A 40 -4.14 0.99 -14.38
C GLY A 40 -5.52 0.30 -14.35
N VAL A 41 -6.57 1.08 -14.19
CA VAL A 41 -7.96 0.61 -14.22
C VAL A 41 -8.31 -0.06 -15.57
N LYS A 42 -7.99 0.59 -16.68
CA LYS A 42 -8.25 0.04 -18.02
C LYS A 42 -7.64 -1.34 -18.26
N TYR A 43 -6.48 -1.61 -17.67
CA TYR A 43 -5.78 -2.89 -17.83
C TYR A 43 -5.93 -3.81 -16.61
N ASN A 44 -6.90 -3.58 -15.74
CA ASN A 44 -7.18 -4.37 -14.55
C ASN A 44 -5.92 -4.62 -13.70
N ALA A 45 -5.18 -3.56 -13.45
CA ALA A 45 -4.00 -3.64 -12.60
C ALA A 45 -4.37 -4.12 -11.19
N LEU A 46 -3.50 -4.92 -10.58
CA LEU A 46 -3.65 -5.32 -9.17
C LEU A 46 -3.69 -4.10 -8.26
N SER A 47 -2.79 -3.15 -8.55
CA SER A 47 -2.76 -1.87 -7.85
C SER A 47 -2.24 -0.75 -8.75
N VAL A 48 -2.60 0.46 -8.35
CA VAL A 48 -1.97 1.71 -8.76
C VAL A 48 -1.36 2.32 -7.51
N ASP A 49 -0.08 2.64 -7.58
CA ASP A 49 0.74 2.95 -6.42
C ASP A 49 1.15 4.44 -6.44
N HIS A 50 1.38 5.07 -5.28
CA HIS A 50 1.65 6.49 -4.97
C HIS A 50 0.39 7.34 -4.79
N LEU A 51 -0.16 7.91 -5.85
CA LEU A 51 -1.45 8.62 -5.90
C LEU A 51 -1.47 10.00 -5.22
N GLU A 52 -0.32 10.66 -5.11
CA GLU A 52 -0.19 12.02 -4.56
C GLU A 52 -1.10 13.00 -5.32
N PHE A 53 -1.14 12.88 -6.66
CA PHE A 53 -2.01 13.69 -7.51
C PHE A 53 -3.31 12.95 -7.85
N THR A 54 -4.22 12.92 -6.86
CA THR A 54 -5.54 12.28 -6.98
C THR A 54 -6.65 13.30 -6.69
N GLY A 55 -7.49 13.55 -7.67
CA GLY A 55 -8.69 14.39 -7.59
C GLY A 55 -9.98 13.59 -7.71
N ASP A 56 -11.11 14.29 -7.91
CA ASP A 56 -12.42 13.63 -8.01
C ASP A 56 -12.51 12.67 -9.21
N LYS A 57 -11.91 13.02 -10.34
CA LYS A 57 -11.89 12.17 -11.55
C LYS A 57 -11.12 10.87 -11.36
N GLU A 58 -10.01 10.92 -10.62
CA GLU A 58 -9.19 9.77 -10.29
C GLU A 58 -9.92 8.84 -9.32
N ILE A 59 -10.58 9.42 -8.32
CA ILE A 59 -11.43 8.69 -7.36
C ILE A 59 -12.59 8.01 -8.11
N GLU A 60 -13.30 8.74 -8.95
CA GLU A 60 -14.39 8.20 -9.76
C GLU A 60 -13.94 7.05 -10.66
N ALA A 61 -12.75 7.17 -11.28
CA ALA A 61 -12.19 6.12 -12.12
C ALA A 61 -11.87 4.82 -11.35
N LEU A 62 -11.57 4.91 -10.06
CA LEU A 62 -11.26 3.75 -9.20
C LEU A 62 -12.51 3.11 -8.60
N LEU A 63 -13.60 3.87 -8.42
CA LEU A 63 -14.83 3.36 -7.81
C LEU A 63 -15.42 2.20 -8.63
N GLY A 64 -15.78 1.11 -7.93
CA GLY A 64 -16.38 -0.08 -8.55
C GLY A 64 -15.40 -0.94 -9.34
N THR A 65 -14.10 -0.65 -9.30
CA THR A 65 -13.05 -1.49 -9.94
C THR A 65 -12.38 -2.42 -8.93
N GLU A 66 -11.64 -3.41 -9.45
CA GLU A 66 -10.83 -4.32 -8.62
C GLU A 66 -9.39 -3.82 -8.42
N THR A 67 -9.03 -2.68 -9.01
CA THR A 67 -7.68 -2.10 -8.88
C THR A 67 -7.51 -1.46 -7.51
N MET A 68 -6.56 -1.94 -6.71
CA MET A 68 -6.31 -1.43 -5.37
C MET A 68 -5.49 -0.14 -5.39
N PRO A 69 -6.02 0.99 -4.90
CA PRO A 69 -5.22 2.18 -4.62
C PRO A 69 -4.23 1.88 -3.49
N THR A 70 -2.93 2.03 -3.76
CA THR A 70 -1.87 1.74 -2.79
C THR A 70 -1.06 2.99 -2.52
N LEU A 71 -1.06 3.45 -1.27
CA LEU A 71 -0.37 4.66 -0.86
C LEU A 71 0.99 4.34 -0.27
N LEU A 72 1.97 5.18 -0.57
CA LEU A 72 3.37 5.00 -0.22
C LEU A 72 3.88 6.19 0.64
N PRO A 73 3.32 6.37 1.86
CA PRO A 73 3.60 7.57 2.66
C PRO A 73 5.06 7.67 3.11
N GLY A 74 5.82 6.58 3.06
CA GLY A 74 7.26 6.60 3.32
C GLY A 74 8.04 7.37 2.26
N ALA A 75 7.69 7.21 0.98
CA ALA A 75 8.29 7.93 -0.13
C ALA A 75 7.92 9.42 -0.10
N ALA A 76 6.64 9.73 0.03
CA ALA A 76 6.18 11.13 0.15
C ALA A 76 6.83 11.86 1.33
N PHE A 77 6.97 11.19 2.48
CA PHE A 77 7.65 11.74 3.65
C PHE A 77 9.15 11.98 3.41
N PHE A 78 9.86 11.00 2.83
CA PHE A 78 11.30 11.09 2.63
C PHE A 78 11.70 12.14 1.59
N LEU A 79 10.89 12.30 0.54
CA LEU A 79 11.10 13.25 -0.55
C LEU A 79 10.47 14.62 -0.29
N ASP A 80 9.83 14.83 0.86
CA ASP A 80 9.11 16.07 1.20
C ASP A 80 8.05 16.45 0.15
N MET A 81 7.31 15.46 -0.33
CA MET A 81 6.24 15.61 -1.31
C MET A 81 4.89 15.90 -0.65
N ILE A 82 3.90 16.25 -1.46
CA ILE A 82 2.50 16.33 -1.01
C ILE A 82 2.01 14.93 -0.58
N ASP A 83 1.13 14.90 0.41
CA ASP A 83 0.51 13.65 0.84
C ASP A 83 -0.67 13.27 -0.09
N PRO A 84 -0.83 12.00 -0.47
CA PRO A 84 -2.02 11.55 -1.19
C PRO A 84 -3.29 11.76 -0.34
N PRO A 85 -4.44 12.10 -0.96
CA PRO A 85 -5.66 12.50 -0.25
C PRO A 85 -6.45 11.29 0.30
N ALA A 86 -5.81 10.49 1.15
CA ALA A 86 -6.34 9.22 1.66
C ALA A 86 -7.72 9.37 2.32
N ARG A 87 -7.90 10.39 3.17
CA ARG A 87 -9.20 10.60 3.85
C ARG A 87 -10.33 10.78 2.85
N LYS A 88 -10.15 11.61 1.82
CA LYS A 88 -11.11 11.83 0.75
C LYS A 88 -11.43 10.56 -0.02
N MET A 89 -10.42 9.75 -0.31
CA MET A 89 -10.58 8.47 -1.01
C MET A 89 -11.40 7.47 -0.17
N ILE A 90 -11.11 7.37 1.14
CA ILE A 90 -11.87 6.50 2.06
C ILE A 90 -13.32 6.96 2.18
N GLU A 91 -13.56 8.27 2.33
CA GLU A 91 -14.91 8.84 2.43
C GLU A 91 -15.72 8.63 1.14
N ALA A 92 -15.06 8.54 0.00
CA ALA A 92 -15.67 8.14 -1.27
C ALA A 92 -15.97 6.64 -1.37
N GLY A 93 -15.52 5.81 -0.40
CA GLY A 93 -15.75 4.38 -0.36
C GLY A 93 -14.64 3.52 -0.99
N LEU A 94 -13.48 4.08 -1.30
CA LEU A 94 -12.35 3.33 -1.82
C LEU A 94 -11.64 2.55 -0.69
N PRO A 95 -11.34 1.27 -0.86
CA PRO A 95 -10.38 0.57 -0.04
C PRO A 95 -8.97 1.09 -0.37
N LEU A 96 -8.11 1.24 0.64
CA LEU A 96 -6.73 1.65 0.43
C LEU A 96 -5.76 0.59 0.95
N ALA A 97 -4.66 0.38 0.24
CA ALA A 97 -3.51 -0.35 0.76
C ALA A 97 -2.39 0.62 1.14
N LEU A 98 -1.52 0.19 2.06
CA LEU A 98 -0.27 0.86 2.43
C LEU A 98 0.90 -0.07 2.13
N ALA A 99 1.96 0.49 1.54
CA ALA A 99 3.20 -0.22 1.28
C ALA A 99 4.43 0.64 1.59
N SER A 100 5.59 -0.01 1.72
CA SER A 100 6.84 0.66 2.12
C SER A 100 7.53 1.37 0.96
N ASP A 101 7.32 0.91 -0.26
CA ASP A 101 8.13 1.33 -1.42
C ASP A 101 9.65 1.23 -1.14
N PHE A 102 10.07 0.18 -0.41
CA PHE A 102 11.45 0.07 0.06
C PHE A 102 12.45 0.08 -1.09
N ASN A 103 13.17 1.18 -1.19
CA ASN A 103 14.25 1.38 -2.16
C ASN A 103 15.26 2.44 -1.65
N PRO A 104 16.52 2.44 -2.14
CA PRO A 104 17.53 3.37 -1.66
C PRO A 104 17.32 4.83 -2.11
N GLY A 105 16.49 5.08 -3.12
CA GLY A 105 16.31 6.42 -3.70
C GLY A 105 15.25 7.27 -3.01
N SER A 106 14.10 6.69 -2.71
CA SER A 106 12.92 7.43 -2.25
C SER A 106 12.32 6.93 -0.93
N SER A 107 12.63 5.70 -0.50
CA SER A 107 12.06 5.15 0.73
C SER A 107 13.01 4.11 1.36
N PRO A 108 14.10 4.53 2.02
CA PRO A 108 15.13 3.63 2.53
C PRO A 108 14.72 2.90 3.83
N SER A 109 13.44 2.76 4.09
CA SER A 109 12.89 2.10 5.27
C SER A 109 11.84 1.05 4.91
N GLY A 110 12.12 -0.22 5.23
CA GLY A 110 11.14 -1.31 5.16
C GLY A 110 10.24 -1.43 6.39
N ASN A 111 10.25 -0.44 7.30
CA ASN A 111 9.51 -0.50 8.56
C ASN A 111 8.02 -0.21 8.35
N MET A 112 7.22 -1.26 8.17
CA MET A 112 5.76 -1.13 8.00
C MET A 112 5.05 -0.51 9.20
N LYS A 113 5.60 -0.59 10.42
CA LYS A 113 5.04 0.14 11.56
C LYS A 113 5.16 1.66 11.39
N LEU A 114 6.28 2.14 10.86
CA LEU A 114 6.43 3.55 10.49
C LEU A 114 5.44 3.93 9.39
N VAL A 115 5.27 3.10 8.37
CA VAL A 115 4.31 3.33 7.28
C VAL A 115 2.88 3.45 7.83
N ILE A 116 2.46 2.55 8.73
CA ILE A 116 1.16 2.63 9.43
C ILE A 116 1.04 3.93 10.22
N SER A 117 2.10 4.33 10.93
CA SER A 117 2.10 5.59 11.70
C SER A 117 1.96 6.81 10.81
N LEU A 118 2.64 6.84 9.66
CA LEU A 118 2.48 7.89 8.64
C LEU A 118 1.06 7.89 8.07
N GLY A 119 0.48 6.72 7.83
CA GLY A 119 -0.93 6.58 7.43
C GLY A 119 -1.88 7.29 8.40
N VAL A 120 -1.68 7.10 9.71
CA VAL A 120 -2.51 7.74 10.73
C VAL A 120 -2.19 9.24 10.85
N VAL A 121 -0.92 9.60 10.97
CA VAL A 121 -0.53 10.99 11.31
C VAL A 121 -0.64 11.92 10.11
N LYS A 122 -0.11 11.49 8.96
CA LYS A 122 -0.03 12.31 7.74
C LYS A 122 -1.29 12.16 6.89
N LEU A 123 -1.72 10.93 6.63
CA LEU A 123 -2.84 10.66 5.72
C LEU A 123 -4.20 10.69 6.41
N LYS A 124 -4.26 10.94 7.73
CA LYS A 124 -5.50 11.06 8.53
C LYS A 124 -6.38 9.80 8.49
N MET A 125 -5.76 8.65 8.34
CA MET A 125 -6.44 7.36 8.49
C MET A 125 -6.71 7.07 9.98
N LEU A 126 -7.78 6.34 10.27
CA LEU A 126 -7.97 5.76 11.59
C LEU A 126 -6.94 4.62 11.80
N PRO A 127 -6.54 4.30 13.05
CA PRO A 127 -5.60 3.20 13.32
C PRO A 127 -6.01 1.87 12.68
N GLU A 128 -7.28 1.51 12.76
CA GLU A 128 -7.86 0.30 12.15
C GLU A 128 -7.82 0.33 10.62
N GLU A 129 -8.06 1.48 10.00
CA GLU A 129 -7.95 1.65 8.55
C GLU A 129 -6.51 1.45 8.09
N ALA A 130 -5.54 2.04 8.79
CA ALA A 130 -4.13 1.93 8.45
C ALA A 130 -3.58 0.50 8.66
N ILE A 131 -4.03 -0.21 9.71
CA ILE A 131 -3.67 -1.61 9.95
C ILE A 131 -4.27 -2.50 8.86
N ASN A 132 -5.55 -2.34 8.51
CA ASN A 132 -6.20 -3.08 7.43
C ASN A 132 -5.54 -2.79 6.08
N ALA A 133 -5.18 -1.54 5.83
CA ALA A 133 -4.46 -1.13 4.61
C ALA A 133 -3.09 -1.83 4.48
N ALA A 134 -2.36 -2.01 5.59
CA ALA A 134 -1.07 -2.69 5.60
C ALA A 134 -1.16 -4.22 5.64
N THR A 135 -2.33 -4.80 5.86
CA THR A 135 -2.53 -6.26 6.01
C THR A 135 -3.46 -6.83 4.95
N ILE A 136 -4.77 -6.81 5.16
CA ILE A 136 -5.74 -7.42 4.25
C ILE A 136 -5.73 -6.77 2.86
N ASN A 137 -5.74 -5.43 2.80
CA ASN A 137 -5.72 -4.70 1.54
C ASN A 137 -4.36 -4.80 0.85
N GLY A 138 -3.25 -4.80 1.63
CA GLY A 138 -1.91 -5.07 1.11
C GLY A 138 -1.81 -6.46 0.47
N ALA A 139 -2.37 -7.48 1.11
CA ALA A 139 -2.44 -8.83 0.53
C ALA A 139 -3.27 -8.86 -0.76
N TYR A 140 -4.39 -8.13 -0.82
CA TYR A 140 -5.19 -8.00 -2.03
C TYR A 140 -4.40 -7.33 -3.16
N ALA A 141 -3.73 -6.20 -2.88
CA ALA A 141 -2.89 -5.48 -3.85
C ALA A 141 -1.76 -6.33 -4.45
N MET A 142 -1.39 -7.41 -3.76
CA MET A 142 -0.40 -8.39 -4.22
C MET A 142 -1.01 -9.63 -4.87
N GLY A 143 -2.34 -9.75 -4.93
CA GLY A 143 -3.04 -10.95 -5.40
C GLY A 143 -2.88 -12.16 -4.47
N LEU A 144 -2.71 -11.92 -3.17
CA LEU A 144 -2.47 -12.95 -2.14
C LEU A 144 -3.60 -13.02 -1.09
N SER A 145 -4.73 -12.38 -1.31
CA SER A 145 -5.84 -12.29 -0.35
C SER A 145 -6.40 -13.65 0.10
N ASP A 146 -6.34 -14.66 -0.77
CA ASP A 146 -6.83 -16.01 -0.45
C ASP A 146 -5.96 -16.70 0.61
N SER A 147 -4.68 -16.36 0.67
CA SER A 147 -3.69 -17.04 1.52
C SER A 147 -3.06 -16.18 2.61
N HIS A 148 -3.19 -14.85 2.54
CA HIS A 148 -2.54 -13.88 3.44
C HIS A 148 -3.49 -12.76 3.87
N GLY A 149 -3.01 -11.88 4.74
CA GLY A 149 -3.65 -10.62 5.13
C GLY A 149 -4.59 -10.69 6.33
N THR A 150 -5.01 -11.87 6.76
CA THR A 150 -5.88 -12.06 7.94
C THR A 150 -5.44 -13.26 8.76
N ILE A 151 -5.76 -13.26 10.06
CA ILE A 151 -5.60 -14.42 10.95
C ILE A 151 -6.88 -15.25 10.85
N THR A 152 -6.91 -16.15 9.87
CA THR A 152 -8.07 -17.00 9.57
C THR A 152 -7.60 -18.42 9.31
N PRO A 153 -8.31 -19.46 9.78
CA PRO A 153 -7.99 -20.85 9.49
C PRO A 153 -7.85 -21.10 7.98
N GLY A 154 -6.80 -21.82 7.58
CA GLY A 154 -6.48 -22.11 6.18
C GLY A 154 -5.54 -21.11 5.52
N LYS A 155 -5.28 -19.94 6.11
CA LYS A 155 -4.29 -18.99 5.63
C LYS A 155 -2.88 -19.25 6.18
N VAL A 156 -1.88 -18.74 5.49
CA VAL A 156 -0.48 -18.85 5.89
C VAL A 156 -0.25 -18.07 7.18
N ALA A 157 0.29 -18.73 8.20
CA ALA A 157 0.59 -18.10 9.48
C ALA A 157 1.88 -17.26 9.37
N ASN A 158 1.77 -16.09 8.74
CA ASN A 158 2.76 -15.02 8.73
C ASN A 158 2.24 -13.91 9.65
N LEU A 159 2.74 -13.86 10.87
CA LEU A 159 2.27 -12.92 11.89
C LEU A 159 3.38 -12.56 12.86
N PHE A 160 3.17 -11.53 13.61
CA PHE A 160 4.01 -11.19 14.76
C PHE A 160 3.14 -11.04 16.02
N ILE A 161 3.76 -11.25 17.16
CA ILE A 161 3.18 -11.01 18.49
C ILE A 161 3.88 -9.78 19.05
N THR A 162 3.10 -8.87 19.59
CA THR A 162 3.65 -7.68 20.25
C THR A 162 3.98 -7.98 21.70
N LYS A 163 4.87 -7.21 22.28
CA LYS A 163 4.94 -7.00 23.73
C LYS A 163 3.57 -6.56 24.22
N GLU A 164 3.31 -6.64 25.52
CA GLU A 164 2.07 -6.14 26.09
C GLU A 164 1.90 -4.64 25.75
N ILE A 165 0.77 -4.32 25.13
CA ILE A 165 0.40 -2.96 24.73
C ILE A 165 -1.06 -2.70 25.16
N PRO A 166 -1.43 -1.44 25.45
CA PRO A 166 -2.79 -1.12 25.94
C PRO A 166 -3.88 -1.48 24.95
N SER A 167 -3.61 -1.36 23.65
CA SER A 167 -4.55 -1.67 22.55
C SER A 167 -3.83 -1.65 21.20
N TYR A 168 -4.49 -2.09 20.13
CA TYR A 168 -3.93 -2.04 18.76
C TYR A 168 -3.66 -0.61 18.28
N GLN A 169 -4.39 0.40 18.78
CA GLN A 169 -4.15 1.81 18.45
C GLN A 169 -2.78 2.30 18.96
N TYR A 170 -2.19 1.60 19.90
CA TYR A 170 -0.85 1.92 20.38
C TYR A 170 0.26 1.64 19.35
N LEU A 171 0.00 0.75 18.38
CA LEU A 171 0.96 0.43 17.32
C LEU A 171 1.38 1.66 16.52
N PRO A 172 0.48 2.44 15.91
CA PRO A 172 0.87 3.66 15.20
C PRO A 172 1.35 4.78 16.13
N TYR A 173 0.86 4.85 17.36
CA TYR A 173 1.28 5.86 18.35
C TYR A 173 2.76 5.71 18.72
N ALA A 174 3.19 4.51 19.03
CA ALA A 174 4.56 4.23 19.47
C ALA A 174 5.53 4.02 18.30
N TYR A 175 5.49 4.88 17.29
CA TYR A 175 6.19 4.74 16.00
C TYR A 175 7.70 4.47 16.11
N GLY A 176 8.36 4.99 17.14
CA GLY A 176 9.80 4.81 17.41
C GLY A 176 10.18 3.58 18.22
N SER A 177 9.21 2.91 18.88
CA SER A 177 9.47 1.79 19.76
C SER A 177 9.47 0.45 19.04
N ASN A 178 10.34 -0.48 19.39
CA ASN A 178 10.22 -1.86 18.91
C ASN A 178 9.21 -2.61 19.78
N LEU A 179 8.01 -2.78 19.24
CA LEU A 179 6.90 -3.47 19.91
C LEU A 179 6.81 -4.96 19.54
N VAL A 180 7.57 -5.42 18.55
CA VAL A 180 7.55 -6.84 18.14
C VAL A 180 8.31 -7.67 19.17
N GLU A 181 7.66 -8.69 19.70
CA GLU A 181 8.26 -9.67 20.62
C GLU A 181 8.61 -10.95 19.88
N GLU A 182 7.70 -11.45 19.05
CA GLU A 182 7.88 -12.68 18.31
C GLU A 182 7.46 -12.52 16.85
N VAL A 183 8.15 -13.24 15.97
CA VAL A 183 7.78 -13.34 14.55
C VAL A 183 7.54 -14.79 14.19
N ILE A 184 6.43 -15.06 13.54
CA ILE A 184 6.06 -16.37 13.03
C ILE A 184 5.97 -16.28 11.50
N LEU A 185 6.75 -17.08 10.80
CA LEU A 185 6.69 -17.21 9.34
C LEU A 185 6.35 -18.65 8.95
N ARG A 186 5.29 -18.77 8.14
CA ARG A 186 4.77 -20.08 7.68
C ARG A 186 4.55 -21.05 8.85
N GLY A 187 4.03 -20.54 9.97
CA GLY A 187 3.77 -21.31 11.19
C GLY A 187 5.00 -21.64 12.03
N LYS A 188 6.19 -21.15 11.68
CA LYS A 188 7.43 -21.37 12.44
C LYS A 188 7.87 -20.10 13.13
N ARG A 189 8.14 -20.19 14.44
CA ARG A 189 8.72 -19.09 15.22
C ARG A 189 10.14 -18.81 14.73
N LEU A 190 10.44 -17.55 14.47
CA LEU A 190 11.79 -17.10 14.15
C LEU A 190 12.48 -16.62 15.43
N GLU A 191 13.73 -17.02 15.58
CA GLU A 191 14.61 -16.40 16.58
C GLU A 191 15.01 -15.01 16.07
N VAL A 192 14.47 -13.97 16.70
CA VAL A 192 14.90 -12.59 16.45
C VAL A 192 16.22 -12.41 17.18
N ARG A 193 17.33 -12.48 16.47
CA ARG A 193 18.62 -12.08 17.02
C ARG A 193 18.62 -10.56 17.16
N GLY A 194 18.74 -10.08 18.39
CA GLY A 194 18.81 -8.66 18.75
C GLY A 194 20.03 -7.94 18.17
#